data_1013fff763e8c014e532af82f8df35ea
#
_entry.id   1013fff763e8c014e532af82f8df35ea
#
_cell.length_a   1.000
_cell.length_b   1.000
_cell.length_c   1.000
_cell.angle_alpha   90.00
_cell.angle_beta   90.00
_cell.angle_gamma   90.00
#
_symmetry.space_group_name_H-M   'P 1'
#
loop_
_entity.id
_entity.type
_entity.pdbx_description
1 polymer ?
#
loop_
_entity_poly.entity_id
_entity_poly.type
_entity_poly.pdbx_seq_one_letter_code
_entity_poly.pdbx_strand_id
1 'polypeptide(L)'
;MFKDRCQPKRCHLECIAFCPPQRTGTEVIWIGQETGKAEISEETCIACGICVRKCPFDAIRIIGLPEELKEDLVHQYGKNAFRLFRLPVPKKGSVIGLLGPNGIGKTTTVGILSGETAPNLGHYRRKKPHWDEVLDYFKGTELHDYLEKISLGDLKTAIKPQYVDRLNKVYRGRVRDLLGKLDKGGRLEALREPLGLPSFLDRDIGQLSGGELQRVAIAATMLKDADVYFFDEPSSYLDIYQRLQVAKVIQGLAKEKYVVVVEHDLAVLDFLAETVYLMYGSEGAYGIIAEPRPVRTAINVYLGGYMKEENIRFRDREIRFESRPPRGDWKAETLV
;
A
#
# COMPACT_ATOMS: atom_id res chain seq x y z
N MET A 1 -22.47 -12.07 -2.98
CA MET A 1 -22.99 -13.29 -3.61
C MET A 1 -21.91 -14.00 -4.39
N PHE A 2 -21.65 -15.27 -4.12
CA PHE A 2 -20.72 -16.10 -4.91
C PHE A 2 -21.47 -16.67 -6.11
N LYS A 3 -21.29 -16.06 -7.29
CA LYS A 3 -22.01 -16.42 -8.52
C LYS A 3 -21.77 -17.87 -8.93
N ASP A 4 -20.56 -18.40 -8.70
CA ASP A 4 -20.19 -19.80 -9.04
C ASP A 4 -20.96 -20.84 -8.21
N ARG A 5 -21.29 -20.50 -6.96
CA ARG A 5 -22.04 -21.39 -6.05
C ARG A 5 -23.55 -21.25 -6.19
N CYS A 6 -24.04 -20.10 -6.67
CA CYS A 6 -25.47 -19.84 -6.79
C CYS A 6 -26.10 -20.71 -7.87
N GLN A 7 -27.10 -21.50 -7.52
CA GLN A 7 -27.80 -22.41 -8.41
C GLN A 7 -29.33 -22.24 -8.32
N PRO A 8 -29.90 -21.13 -8.83
CA PRO A 8 -31.34 -20.81 -8.66
C PRO A 8 -32.29 -21.89 -9.22
N LYS A 9 -31.87 -22.64 -10.23
CA LYS A 9 -32.65 -23.73 -10.80
C LYS A 9 -32.70 -25.01 -9.93
N ARG A 10 -31.87 -25.07 -8.88
CA ARG A 10 -31.73 -26.23 -7.99
C ARG A 10 -32.11 -25.93 -6.54
N CYS A 11 -32.58 -24.71 -6.23
CA CYS A 11 -33.13 -24.33 -4.95
C CYS A 11 -34.52 -23.72 -5.10
N HIS A 12 -35.22 -23.53 -4.00
CA HIS A 12 -36.55 -22.90 -3.96
C HIS A 12 -36.48 -21.36 -3.75
N LEU A 13 -35.37 -20.76 -4.13
CA LEU A 13 -35.09 -19.31 -3.95
C LEU A 13 -35.28 -18.84 -2.51
N GLU A 14 -34.82 -19.64 -1.55
CA GLU A 14 -34.95 -19.39 -0.12
C GLU A 14 -34.42 -18.01 0.29
N CYS A 15 -33.38 -17.53 -0.39
CA CYS A 15 -32.84 -16.19 -0.14
C CYS A 15 -33.88 -15.08 -0.39
N ILE A 16 -34.72 -15.22 -1.41
CA ILE A 16 -35.83 -14.30 -1.74
C ILE A 16 -37.00 -14.53 -0.79
N ALA A 17 -37.42 -15.78 -0.65
CA ALA A 17 -38.62 -16.16 0.12
C ALA A 17 -38.53 -15.79 1.60
N PHE A 18 -37.34 -15.84 2.20
CA PHE A 18 -37.12 -15.56 3.62
C PHE A 18 -36.54 -14.17 3.92
N CYS A 19 -36.36 -13.31 2.90
CA CYS A 19 -35.84 -11.94 3.11
C CYS A 19 -36.91 -11.05 3.75
N PRO A 20 -36.70 -10.49 4.96
CA PRO A 20 -37.72 -9.69 5.64
C PRO A 20 -38.15 -8.45 4.85
N PRO A 21 -37.25 -7.59 4.31
CA PRO A 21 -37.68 -6.45 3.49
C PRO A 21 -38.39 -6.87 2.20
N GLN A 22 -38.00 -7.97 1.57
CA GLN A 22 -38.67 -8.50 0.37
C GLN A 22 -40.12 -8.89 0.67
N ARG A 23 -40.37 -9.45 1.85
CA ARG A 23 -41.74 -9.81 2.32
C ARG A 23 -42.61 -8.59 2.63
N THR A 24 -42.01 -7.44 2.90
CA THR A 24 -42.72 -6.17 3.13
C THR A 24 -42.84 -5.32 1.87
N GLY A 25 -42.48 -5.85 0.69
CA GLY A 25 -42.65 -5.21 -0.60
C GLY A 25 -41.46 -4.41 -1.11
N THR A 26 -40.31 -4.41 -0.39
CA THR A 26 -39.08 -3.78 -0.85
C THR A 26 -38.26 -4.78 -1.63
N GLU A 27 -37.97 -4.51 -2.91
CA GLU A 27 -37.12 -5.39 -3.71
C GLU A 27 -35.67 -5.32 -3.22
N VAL A 28 -35.15 -6.43 -2.74
CA VAL A 28 -33.79 -6.57 -2.19
C VAL A 28 -33.00 -7.64 -2.93
N ILE A 29 -33.66 -8.74 -3.31
CA ILE A 29 -33.01 -9.88 -3.96
C ILE A 29 -33.81 -10.25 -5.20
N TRP A 30 -33.14 -10.29 -6.36
CA TRP A 30 -33.73 -10.69 -7.64
C TRP A 30 -32.83 -11.66 -8.40
N ILE A 31 -33.35 -12.24 -9.45
CA ILE A 31 -32.55 -13.04 -10.39
C ILE A 31 -32.11 -12.14 -11.54
N GLY A 32 -30.81 -11.87 -11.64
CA GLY A 32 -30.23 -11.05 -12.71
C GLY A 32 -30.53 -11.67 -14.09
N GLN A 33 -31.03 -10.86 -15.02
CA GLN A 33 -31.41 -11.32 -16.37
C GLN A 33 -30.20 -11.81 -17.17
N GLU A 34 -29.06 -11.14 -17.05
CA GLU A 34 -27.83 -11.50 -17.77
C GLU A 34 -27.09 -12.67 -17.12
N THR A 35 -27.06 -12.71 -15.79
CA THR A 35 -26.28 -13.69 -15.04
C THR A 35 -27.04 -14.97 -14.73
N GLY A 36 -28.37 -14.90 -14.72
CA GLY A 36 -29.24 -15.99 -14.26
C GLY A 36 -29.00 -16.41 -12.82
N LYS A 37 -28.37 -15.54 -12.02
CA LYS A 37 -27.99 -15.78 -10.62
C LYS A 37 -28.71 -14.78 -9.72
N ALA A 38 -28.82 -15.09 -8.43
CA ALA A 38 -29.38 -14.14 -7.48
C ALA A 38 -28.43 -12.93 -7.34
N GLU A 39 -29.00 -11.74 -7.29
CA GLU A 39 -28.34 -10.46 -7.02
C GLU A 39 -29.01 -9.79 -5.82
N ILE A 40 -28.23 -9.06 -5.02
CA ILE A 40 -28.71 -8.45 -3.76
C ILE A 40 -28.37 -6.98 -3.81
N SER A 41 -29.36 -6.11 -3.57
CA SER A 41 -29.14 -4.67 -3.38
C SER A 41 -28.44 -4.44 -2.03
N GLU A 42 -27.29 -3.80 -2.07
CA GLU A 42 -26.57 -3.38 -0.86
C GLU A 42 -27.29 -2.21 -0.15
N GLU A 43 -28.00 -1.38 -0.90
CA GLU A 43 -28.72 -0.20 -0.37
C GLU A 43 -29.97 -0.57 0.43
N THR A 44 -30.71 -1.57 -0.04
CA THR A 44 -31.97 -2.00 0.59
C THR A 44 -31.84 -3.19 1.51
N CYS A 45 -30.66 -3.83 1.53
CA CYS A 45 -30.37 -4.98 2.38
C CYS A 45 -30.05 -4.56 3.82
N ILE A 46 -30.83 -5.06 4.78
CA ILE A 46 -30.63 -4.80 6.21
C ILE A 46 -29.58 -5.72 6.87
N ALA A 47 -28.83 -6.49 6.10
CA ALA A 47 -27.76 -7.39 6.55
C ALA A 47 -28.17 -8.38 7.68
N CYS A 48 -29.42 -8.82 7.76
CA CYS A 48 -29.95 -9.68 8.82
C CYS A 48 -29.40 -11.12 8.84
N GLY A 49 -28.70 -11.55 7.77
CA GLY A 49 -28.08 -12.87 7.68
C GLY A 49 -29.01 -14.06 7.46
N ILE A 50 -30.33 -13.87 7.34
CA ILE A 50 -31.27 -14.98 7.13
C ILE A 50 -31.00 -15.70 5.81
N CYS A 51 -30.80 -14.97 4.71
CA CYS A 51 -30.48 -15.54 3.40
C CYS A 51 -29.15 -16.33 3.40
N VAL A 52 -28.17 -15.94 4.22
CA VAL A 52 -26.91 -16.67 4.40
C VAL A 52 -27.18 -18.07 4.97
N ARG A 53 -27.97 -18.13 6.06
CA ARG A 53 -28.28 -19.40 6.74
C ARG A 53 -29.22 -20.30 5.93
N LYS A 54 -30.04 -19.71 5.06
CA LYS A 54 -31.05 -20.45 4.28
C LYS A 54 -30.56 -20.90 2.91
N CYS A 55 -29.40 -20.39 2.43
CA CYS A 55 -28.88 -20.78 1.14
C CYS A 55 -28.30 -22.20 1.17
N PRO A 56 -28.90 -23.19 0.42
CA PRO A 56 -28.43 -24.57 0.45
C PRO A 56 -27.07 -24.78 -0.25
N PHE A 57 -26.59 -23.77 -0.97
CA PHE A 57 -25.32 -23.81 -1.72
C PHE A 57 -24.23 -22.93 -1.11
N ASP A 58 -24.48 -22.33 0.06
CA ASP A 58 -23.53 -21.46 0.74
C ASP A 58 -23.00 -20.32 -0.18
N ALA A 59 -23.91 -19.82 -1.03
CA ALA A 59 -23.59 -18.83 -2.07
C ALA A 59 -23.67 -17.38 -1.59
N ILE A 60 -24.14 -17.15 -0.37
CA ILE A 60 -24.35 -15.80 0.19
C ILE A 60 -23.47 -15.63 1.42
N ARG A 61 -22.80 -14.49 1.50
CA ARG A 61 -22.02 -14.10 2.68
C ARG A 61 -22.24 -12.61 2.95
N ILE A 62 -22.33 -12.26 4.22
CA ILE A 62 -22.27 -10.85 4.65
C ILE A 62 -20.81 -10.48 4.70
N ILE A 63 -20.46 -9.37 4.07
CA ILE A 63 -19.12 -8.80 4.03
C ILE A 63 -19.20 -7.43 4.72
N GLY A 64 -18.31 -7.19 5.68
CA GLY A 64 -18.13 -5.89 6.28
C GLY A 64 -17.54 -4.89 5.26
N LEU A 65 -18.04 -3.66 5.26
CA LEU A 65 -17.35 -2.54 4.63
C LEU A 65 -16.29 -2.02 5.59
N PRO A 66 -15.23 -1.37 5.10
CA PRO A 66 -14.25 -0.75 5.97
C PRO A 66 -14.94 0.31 6.83
N GLU A 67 -14.93 0.09 8.13
CA GLU A 67 -15.34 1.08 9.12
C GLU A 67 -14.10 1.49 9.90
N GLU A 68 -14.14 2.69 10.46
CA GLU A 68 -13.10 3.14 11.36
C GLU A 68 -13.03 2.23 12.59
N LEU A 69 -11.82 1.79 12.92
CA LEU A 69 -11.62 0.97 14.12
C LEU A 69 -11.87 1.80 15.37
N LYS A 70 -12.43 1.17 16.41
CA LYS A 70 -12.59 1.80 17.72
C LYS A 70 -11.32 1.74 18.56
N GLU A 71 -10.48 0.79 18.25
CA GLU A 71 -9.21 0.49 18.93
C GLU A 71 -8.06 0.58 17.92
N ASP A 72 -6.83 0.41 18.36
CA ASP A 72 -5.61 0.44 17.54
C ASP A 72 -5.29 1.80 16.88
N LEU A 73 -5.82 2.91 17.39
CA LEU A 73 -5.51 4.24 16.90
C LEU A 73 -4.08 4.63 17.28
N VAL A 74 -3.23 4.83 16.28
CA VAL A 74 -1.82 5.16 16.46
C VAL A 74 -1.56 6.65 16.36
N HIS A 75 -2.21 7.33 15.39
CA HIS A 75 -1.99 8.75 15.17
C HIS A 75 -3.22 9.46 14.63
N GLN A 76 -3.43 10.70 15.09
CA GLN A 76 -4.49 11.58 14.62
C GLN A 76 -4.00 13.02 14.51
N TYR A 77 -4.21 13.67 13.35
CA TYR A 77 -3.76 15.02 13.12
C TYR A 77 -4.63 16.11 13.77
N GLY A 78 -5.91 15.83 14.06
CA GLY A 78 -6.83 16.80 14.63
C GLY A 78 -8.23 16.22 14.86
N LYS A 79 -9.17 17.02 15.39
CA LYS A 79 -10.53 16.58 15.77
C LYS A 79 -11.28 15.85 14.64
N ASN A 80 -11.22 16.40 13.43
CA ASN A 80 -11.86 15.84 12.22
C ASN A 80 -10.82 15.63 11.11
N ALA A 81 -9.55 15.38 11.49
CA ALA A 81 -8.47 15.16 10.57
C ALA A 81 -8.15 13.66 10.47
N PHE A 82 -7.27 13.34 9.51
CA PHE A 82 -6.87 11.97 9.21
C PHE A 82 -6.41 11.20 10.45
N ARG A 83 -6.80 9.94 10.52
CA ARG A 83 -6.46 8.96 11.57
C ARG A 83 -5.77 7.75 10.97
N LEU A 84 -4.72 7.28 11.64
CA LEU A 84 -4.00 6.07 11.25
C LEU A 84 -4.14 5.01 12.33
N PHE A 85 -4.54 3.83 11.92
CA PHE A 85 -4.70 2.66 12.77
C PHE A 85 -3.66 1.60 12.44
N ARG A 86 -3.03 1.05 13.46
CA ARG A 86 -1.95 0.06 13.40
C ARG A 86 -0.68 0.59 12.72
N LEU A 87 0.40 -0.17 12.79
CA LEU A 87 1.67 0.09 12.11
C LEU A 87 2.28 -1.21 11.58
N PRO A 88 3.02 -1.15 10.47
CA PRO A 88 3.78 -2.29 10.00
C PRO A 88 5.03 -2.48 10.85
N VAL A 89 5.48 -3.71 10.99
CA VAL A 89 6.71 -4.08 11.70
C VAL A 89 7.86 -4.18 10.70
N PRO A 90 8.84 -3.27 10.72
CA PRO A 90 10.04 -3.40 9.88
C PRO A 90 10.88 -4.61 10.30
N LYS A 91 11.38 -5.36 9.31
CA LYS A 91 12.23 -6.53 9.54
C LYS A 91 13.56 -6.40 8.78
N LYS A 92 14.67 -6.78 9.42
CA LYS A 92 15.95 -6.90 8.73
C LYS A 92 15.96 -8.12 7.82
N GLY A 93 16.72 -8.06 6.75
CA GLY A 93 16.89 -9.17 5.83
C GLY A 93 15.84 -9.27 4.74
N SER A 94 14.77 -8.46 4.80
CA SER A 94 13.70 -8.46 3.82
C SER A 94 13.20 -7.05 3.51
N VAL A 95 12.65 -6.85 2.30
CA VAL A 95 11.97 -5.62 1.92
C VAL A 95 10.50 -5.72 2.29
N ILE A 96 10.01 -4.73 3.04
CA ILE A 96 8.60 -4.60 3.38
C ILE A 96 7.94 -3.61 2.43
N GLY A 97 6.88 -4.04 1.77
CA GLY A 97 6.06 -3.20 0.89
C GLY A 97 4.84 -2.62 1.60
N LEU A 98 4.52 -1.36 1.32
CA LEU A 98 3.24 -0.73 1.67
C LEU A 98 2.43 -0.52 0.40
N LEU A 99 1.22 -1.08 0.34
CA LEU A 99 0.34 -1.02 -0.80
C LEU A 99 -1.05 -0.52 -0.39
N GLY A 100 -1.53 0.53 -1.03
CA GLY A 100 -2.87 1.08 -0.79
C GLY A 100 -3.12 2.32 -1.64
N PRO A 101 -4.37 2.83 -1.69
CA PRO A 101 -4.73 4.01 -2.45
C PRO A 101 -4.00 5.27 -1.95
N ASN A 102 -4.08 6.35 -2.72
CA ASN A 102 -3.56 7.65 -2.29
C ASN A 102 -4.41 8.20 -1.13
N GLY A 103 -3.80 9.04 -0.28
CA GLY A 103 -4.52 9.62 0.86
C GLY A 103 -4.87 8.67 2.01
N ILE A 104 -4.39 7.40 1.96
CA ILE A 104 -4.67 6.37 2.99
C ILE A 104 -3.65 6.36 4.14
N GLY A 105 -2.68 7.27 4.15
CA GLY A 105 -1.73 7.41 5.24
C GLY A 105 -0.36 6.74 5.03
N LYS A 106 0.02 6.34 3.81
CA LYS A 106 1.35 5.76 3.54
C LYS A 106 2.49 6.66 4.00
N THR A 107 2.44 7.94 3.65
CA THR A 107 3.44 8.93 4.08
C THR A 107 3.43 9.16 5.59
N THR A 108 2.26 9.14 6.23
CA THR A 108 2.14 9.21 7.70
C THR A 108 2.82 8.00 8.36
N THR A 109 2.60 6.81 7.81
CA THR A 109 3.24 5.57 8.29
C THR A 109 4.76 5.65 8.18
N VAL A 110 5.27 6.10 7.02
CA VAL A 110 6.72 6.33 6.82
C VAL A 110 7.24 7.36 7.82
N GLY A 111 6.54 8.51 8.00
CA GLY A 111 6.94 9.55 8.94
C GLY A 111 6.99 9.07 10.39
N ILE A 112 6.10 8.17 10.80
CA ILE A 112 6.11 7.56 12.15
C ILE A 112 7.27 6.58 12.28
N LEU A 113 7.41 5.64 11.34
CA LEU A 113 8.47 4.65 11.40
C LEU A 113 9.88 5.25 11.27
N SER A 114 10.01 6.40 10.62
CA SER A 114 11.28 7.12 10.50
C SER A 114 11.61 8.00 11.71
N GLY A 115 10.67 8.20 12.63
CA GLY A 115 10.81 9.09 13.76
C GLY A 115 10.58 10.59 13.44
N GLU A 116 10.26 10.93 12.17
CA GLU A 116 9.91 12.33 11.81
C GLU A 116 8.61 12.79 12.46
N THR A 117 7.70 11.86 12.69
CA THR A 117 6.40 12.10 13.34
C THR A 117 6.24 11.15 14.51
N ALA A 118 6.17 11.67 15.72
CA ALA A 118 5.86 10.82 16.87
C ALA A 118 4.37 10.46 16.89
N PRO A 119 4.02 9.18 17.12
CA PRO A 119 2.62 8.77 17.28
C PRO A 119 2.01 9.46 18.50
N ASN A 120 0.71 9.77 18.45
CA ASN A 120 0.03 10.47 19.54
C ASN A 120 -1.16 9.72 20.14
N LEU A 121 -1.44 8.49 19.70
CA LEU A 121 -2.52 7.63 20.18
C LEU A 121 -3.88 8.37 20.27
N GLY A 122 -4.15 9.30 19.32
CA GLY A 122 -5.36 10.13 19.31
C GLY A 122 -5.30 11.39 20.18
N HIS A 123 -4.23 11.60 20.92
CA HIS A 123 -4.06 12.79 21.79
C HIS A 123 -3.54 14.02 21.02
N TYR A 124 -4.20 14.37 19.90
CA TYR A 124 -3.79 15.41 18.95
C TYR A 124 -3.70 16.83 19.53
N ARG A 125 -4.28 17.09 20.72
CA ARG A 125 -4.20 18.40 21.39
C ARG A 125 -2.90 18.61 22.17
N ARG A 126 -2.12 17.56 22.40
CA ARG A 126 -0.86 17.63 23.15
C ARG A 126 0.25 18.17 22.25
N LYS A 127 1.02 19.14 22.76
CA LYS A 127 2.12 19.76 21.99
C LYS A 127 3.38 18.88 21.91
N LYS A 128 3.56 17.94 22.81
CA LYS A 128 4.72 17.03 22.83
C LYS A 128 4.26 15.59 22.82
N PRO A 129 4.91 14.73 22.04
CA PRO A 129 4.64 13.29 22.07
C PRO A 129 5.13 12.72 23.41
N HIS A 130 4.38 11.80 23.97
CA HIS A 130 4.75 11.05 25.15
C HIS A 130 5.20 9.65 24.69
N TRP A 131 6.50 9.50 24.42
CA TRP A 131 7.06 8.23 23.98
C TRP A 131 6.82 7.10 24.99
N ASP A 132 6.81 7.41 26.29
CA ASP A 132 6.51 6.43 27.34
C ASP A 132 5.13 5.81 27.14
N GLU A 133 4.10 6.61 26.86
CA GLU A 133 2.74 6.13 26.60
C GLU A 133 2.69 5.28 25.30
N VAL A 134 3.45 5.69 24.28
CA VAL A 134 3.55 4.96 23.00
C VAL A 134 4.22 3.61 23.21
N LEU A 135 5.31 3.57 23.94
CA LEU A 135 6.03 2.33 24.23
C LEU A 135 5.20 1.39 25.11
N ASP A 136 4.50 1.92 26.13
CA ASP A 136 3.58 1.12 26.93
C ASP A 136 2.44 0.53 26.09
N TYR A 137 1.90 1.30 25.12
CA TYR A 137 0.86 0.82 24.22
C TYR A 137 1.33 -0.35 23.34
N PHE A 138 2.56 -0.30 22.85
CA PHE A 138 3.13 -1.36 22.01
C PHE A 138 3.87 -2.45 22.80
N LYS A 139 3.82 -2.42 24.12
CA LYS A 139 4.52 -3.37 24.99
C LYS A 139 4.15 -4.82 24.66
N GLY A 140 5.17 -5.68 24.52
CA GLY A 140 4.98 -7.09 24.19
C GLY A 140 4.77 -7.37 22.69
N THR A 141 4.87 -6.35 21.82
CA THR A 141 4.87 -6.51 20.37
C THR A 141 6.27 -6.37 19.77
N GLU A 142 6.51 -6.95 18.58
CA GLU A 142 7.78 -6.77 17.85
C GLU A 142 8.05 -5.28 17.51
N LEU A 143 7.00 -4.45 17.43
CA LEU A 143 7.10 -3.03 17.13
C LEU A 143 7.63 -2.20 18.30
N HIS A 144 7.47 -2.67 19.54
CA HIS A 144 7.97 -2.00 20.74
C HIS A 144 9.47 -1.72 20.65
N ASP A 145 10.28 -2.75 20.42
CA ASP A 145 11.75 -2.64 20.38
C ASP A 145 12.23 -1.74 19.23
N TYR A 146 11.49 -1.75 18.12
CA TYR A 146 11.79 -0.85 17.00
C TYR A 146 11.52 0.61 17.36
N LEU A 147 10.34 0.91 17.90
CA LEU A 147 9.94 2.27 18.29
C LEU A 147 10.78 2.80 19.46
N GLU A 148 11.19 1.96 20.40
CA GLU A 148 12.10 2.34 21.47
C GLU A 148 13.45 2.86 20.90
N LYS A 149 14.07 2.10 19.99
CA LYS A 149 15.32 2.50 19.33
C LYS A 149 15.16 3.75 18.48
N ILE A 150 14.01 3.94 17.82
CA ILE A 150 13.70 5.18 17.10
C ILE A 150 13.56 6.36 18.07
N SER A 151 12.86 6.18 19.19
CA SER A 151 12.66 7.26 20.18
C SER A 151 13.94 7.71 20.85
N LEU A 152 14.87 6.79 21.05
CA LEU A 152 16.20 7.07 21.63
C LEU A 152 17.19 7.61 20.59
N GLY A 153 16.89 7.52 19.28
CA GLY A 153 17.79 7.92 18.21
C GLY A 153 18.89 6.88 17.91
N ASP A 154 18.75 5.64 18.42
CA ASP A 154 19.67 4.54 18.20
C ASP A 154 19.60 3.96 16.79
N LEU A 155 18.46 4.16 16.10
CA LEU A 155 18.30 3.82 14.69
C LEU A 155 18.32 5.10 13.84
N LYS A 156 19.31 5.21 12.98
CA LYS A 156 19.40 6.28 11.97
C LYS A 156 18.50 5.94 10.78
N THR A 157 17.75 6.91 10.30
CA THR A 157 16.82 6.74 9.21
C THR A 157 17.20 7.53 7.97
N ALA A 158 16.93 7.01 6.79
CA ALA A 158 17.09 7.68 5.52
C ALA A 158 15.84 7.53 4.67
N ILE A 159 15.29 8.64 4.22
CA ILE A 159 14.06 8.66 3.41
C ILE A 159 14.40 9.18 2.01
N LYS A 160 13.94 8.45 0.99
CA LYS A 160 13.80 8.93 -0.38
C LYS A 160 12.36 9.44 -0.52
N PRO A 161 12.16 10.77 -0.64
CA PRO A 161 10.82 11.33 -0.70
C PRO A 161 10.14 11.05 -2.06
N GLN A 162 8.81 11.12 -2.11
CA GLN A 162 8.01 10.94 -3.31
C GLN A 162 8.41 11.97 -4.41
N TYR A 163 8.51 13.25 -4.05
CA TYR A 163 8.75 14.33 -5.01
C TYR A 163 10.25 14.64 -5.14
N VAL A 164 10.86 14.12 -6.20
CA VAL A 164 12.29 14.37 -6.51
C VAL A 164 12.57 15.73 -7.12
N ASP A 165 11.56 16.40 -7.68
CA ASP A 165 11.68 17.74 -8.28
C ASP A 165 12.14 18.81 -7.29
N ARG A 166 11.96 18.56 -5.99
CA ARG A 166 12.45 19.45 -4.93
C ARG A 166 13.96 19.42 -4.79
N LEU A 167 14.64 18.38 -5.28
CA LEU A 167 16.08 18.26 -5.22
C LEU A 167 16.77 19.45 -5.91
N ASN A 168 16.26 19.89 -7.07
CA ASN A 168 16.75 21.05 -7.83
C ASN A 168 16.62 22.38 -7.05
N LYS A 169 15.67 22.44 -6.08
CA LYS A 169 15.46 23.64 -5.27
C LYS A 169 16.38 23.69 -4.06
N VAL A 170 16.82 22.52 -3.58
CA VAL A 170 17.61 22.37 -2.35
C VAL A 170 19.10 22.34 -2.67
N TYR A 171 19.48 21.77 -3.80
CA TYR A 171 20.89 21.66 -4.20
C TYR A 171 21.12 22.18 -5.61
N ARG A 172 22.21 22.96 -5.77
CA ARG A 172 22.72 23.44 -7.06
C ARG A 172 24.14 22.94 -7.24
N GLY A 173 24.45 22.40 -8.43
CA GLY A 173 25.77 21.87 -8.73
C GLY A 173 25.72 20.51 -9.38
N ARG A 174 26.86 19.89 -9.59
CA ARG A 174 26.98 18.61 -10.28
C ARG A 174 26.55 17.45 -9.42
N VAL A 175 25.99 16.42 -10.06
CA VAL A 175 25.59 15.16 -9.39
C VAL A 175 26.77 14.55 -8.63
N ARG A 176 27.95 14.50 -9.24
CA ARG A 176 29.18 13.99 -8.61
C ARG A 176 29.49 14.65 -7.27
N ASP A 177 29.36 15.96 -7.21
CA ASP A 177 29.69 16.72 -6.00
C ASP A 177 28.69 16.45 -4.88
N LEU A 178 27.41 16.29 -5.22
CA LEU A 178 26.37 15.91 -4.25
C LEU A 178 26.62 14.51 -3.70
N LEU A 179 26.74 13.53 -4.59
CA LEU A 179 26.89 12.13 -4.19
C LEU A 179 28.23 11.90 -3.45
N GLY A 180 29.30 12.53 -3.90
CA GLY A 180 30.61 12.47 -3.20
C GLY A 180 30.58 13.03 -1.78
N LYS A 181 29.82 14.12 -1.52
CA LYS A 181 29.65 14.64 -0.15
C LYS A 181 28.85 13.71 0.76
N LEU A 182 27.94 12.92 0.21
CA LEU A 182 27.11 11.98 0.97
C LEU A 182 27.81 10.64 1.18
N ASP A 183 28.75 10.28 0.33
CA ASP A 183 29.47 9.00 0.37
C ASP A 183 30.59 8.98 1.39
N LYS A 184 30.22 8.85 2.66
CA LYS A 184 31.21 8.66 3.75
C LYS A 184 31.78 7.25 3.83
N GLY A 185 31.15 6.28 3.18
CA GLY A 185 31.50 4.86 3.28
C GLY A 185 32.09 4.24 2.00
N GLY A 186 32.39 5.05 0.96
CA GLY A 186 32.94 4.54 -0.31
C GLY A 186 31.99 3.64 -1.12
N ARG A 187 30.67 3.80 -0.91
CA ARG A 187 29.64 2.97 -1.56
C ARG A 187 29.20 3.48 -2.93
N LEU A 188 29.59 4.70 -3.29
CA LEU A 188 29.17 5.32 -4.56
C LEU A 188 29.61 4.47 -5.78
N GLU A 189 30.82 3.92 -5.72
CA GLU A 189 31.35 3.12 -6.83
C GLU A 189 30.46 1.89 -7.12
N ALA A 190 29.99 1.21 -6.08
CA ALA A 190 29.10 0.06 -6.21
C ALA A 190 27.70 0.43 -6.75
N LEU A 191 27.28 1.68 -6.58
CA LEU A 191 25.97 2.18 -7.04
C LEU A 191 26.00 2.78 -8.47
N ARG A 192 27.19 3.14 -8.96
CA ARG A 192 27.35 3.86 -10.24
C ARG A 192 26.73 3.12 -11.42
N GLU A 193 27.21 1.93 -11.70
CA GLU A 193 26.75 1.14 -12.84
C GLU A 193 25.31 0.64 -12.68
N PRO A 194 24.90 0.05 -11.54
CA PRO A 194 23.53 -0.42 -11.39
C PRO A 194 22.46 0.66 -11.50
N LEU A 195 22.78 1.89 -11.10
CA LEU A 195 21.87 3.03 -11.24
C LEU A 195 22.10 3.86 -12.51
N GLY A 196 23.03 3.45 -13.39
CA GLY A 196 23.34 4.13 -14.64
C GLY A 196 23.79 5.58 -14.44
N LEU A 197 24.49 5.87 -13.33
CA LEU A 197 24.93 7.21 -12.98
C LEU A 197 26.01 7.78 -13.93
N PRO A 198 26.93 6.98 -14.51
CA PRO A 198 28.04 7.50 -15.32
C PRO A 198 27.61 8.45 -16.45
N SER A 199 26.46 8.22 -17.04
CA SER A 199 25.94 9.01 -18.16
C SER A 199 25.58 10.47 -17.81
N PHE A 200 25.42 10.81 -16.52
CA PHE A 200 25.02 12.14 -16.06
C PHE A 200 25.72 12.64 -14.77
N LEU A 201 26.73 11.93 -14.28
CA LEU A 201 27.47 12.33 -13.05
C LEU A 201 28.06 13.75 -13.13
N ASP A 202 28.49 14.17 -14.30
CA ASP A 202 29.12 15.48 -14.49
C ASP A 202 28.13 16.60 -14.85
N ARG A 203 26.83 16.25 -15.02
CA ARG A 203 25.78 17.23 -15.30
C ARG A 203 25.35 17.96 -14.04
N ASP A 204 24.85 19.18 -14.23
CA ASP A 204 24.16 19.92 -13.17
C ASP A 204 22.80 19.27 -12.87
N ILE A 205 22.44 19.21 -11.57
CA ILE A 205 21.19 18.60 -11.12
C ILE A 205 19.97 19.27 -11.77
N GLY A 206 20.03 20.57 -12.03
CA GLY A 206 18.97 21.31 -12.71
C GLY A 206 18.73 20.94 -14.16
N GLN A 207 19.64 20.19 -14.79
CA GLN A 207 19.55 19.74 -16.18
C GLN A 207 19.12 18.27 -16.33
N LEU A 208 18.83 17.60 -15.22
CA LEU A 208 18.46 16.19 -15.23
C LEU A 208 16.98 15.98 -15.60
N SER A 209 16.71 14.91 -16.32
CA SER A 209 15.36 14.39 -16.52
C SER A 209 14.78 13.84 -15.21
N GLY A 210 13.45 13.66 -15.17
CA GLY A 210 12.79 13.09 -13.99
C GLY A 210 13.33 11.70 -13.60
N GLY A 211 13.64 10.83 -14.56
CA GLY A 211 14.23 9.52 -14.32
C GLY A 211 15.69 9.58 -13.83
N GLU A 212 16.48 10.54 -14.31
CA GLU A 212 17.85 10.78 -13.81
C GLU A 212 17.81 11.32 -12.38
N LEU A 213 16.93 12.30 -12.08
CA LEU A 213 16.71 12.81 -10.72
C LEU A 213 16.27 11.73 -9.76
N GLN A 214 15.40 10.84 -10.20
CA GLN A 214 14.92 9.70 -9.39
C GLN A 214 16.09 8.79 -8.99
N ARG A 215 16.96 8.44 -9.95
CA ARG A 215 18.14 7.60 -9.68
C ARG A 215 19.18 8.31 -8.79
N VAL A 216 19.36 9.61 -8.95
CA VAL A 216 20.18 10.43 -8.04
C VAL A 216 19.61 10.44 -6.64
N ALA A 217 18.29 10.63 -6.48
CA ALA A 217 17.64 10.63 -5.16
C ALA A 217 17.76 9.27 -4.46
N ILE A 218 17.63 8.17 -5.20
CA ILE A 218 17.85 6.81 -4.67
C ILE A 218 19.31 6.64 -4.23
N ALA A 219 20.28 6.99 -5.08
CA ALA A 219 21.70 6.92 -4.74
C ALA A 219 22.01 7.76 -3.50
N ALA A 220 21.55 9.02 -3.48
CA ALA A 220 21.76 9.93 -2.36
C ALA A 220 21.17 9.39 -1.03
N THR A 221 20.02 8.70 -1.10
CA THR A 221 19.42 8.05 0.08
C THR A 221 20.27 6.89 0.54
N MET A 222 20.72 6.03 -0.37
CA MET A 222 21.50 4.84 -0.06
C MET A 222 22.92 5.15 0.44
N LEU A 223 23.48 6.31 0.06
CA LEU A 223 24.80 6.77 0.53
C LEU A 223 24.79 7.32 1.96
N LYS A 224 23.62 7.68 2.49
CA LYS A 224 23.51 8.08 3.90
C LYS A 224 23.84 6.88 4.79
N ASP A 225 24.57 7.15 5.88
CA ASP A 225 24.81 6.16 6.92
C ASP A 225 23.55 6.01 7.78
N ALA A 226 22.74 5.01 7.46
CA ALA A 226 21.47 4.74 8.15
C ALA A 226 21.27 3.24 8.40
N ASP A 227 20.39 2.93 9.33
CA ASP A 227 19.96 1.57 9.68
C ASP A 227 18.64 1.19 9.06
N VAL A 228 17.79 2.21 8.80
CA VAL A 228 16.46 2.06 8.22
C VAL A 228 16.35 2.94 6.99
N TYR A 229 15.92 2.36 5.88
CA TYR A 229 15.74 3.06 4.62
C TYR A 229 14.30 3.01 4.18
N PHE A 230 13.74 4.16 3.82
CA PHE A 230 12.41 4.32 3.28
C PHE A 230 12.49 4.82 1.84
N PHE A 231 11.80 4.12 0.93
CA PHE A 231 11.70 4.52 -0.47
C PHE A 231 10.24 4.75 -0.83
N ASP A 232 9.86 5.99 -1.08
CA ASP A 232 8.52 6.36 -1.52
C ASP A 232 8.48 6.45 -3.03
N GLU A 233 7.76 5.51 -3.68
CA GLU A 233 7.64 5.33 -5.13
C GLU A 233 9.00 5.36 -5.86
N PRO A 234 9.90 4.41 -5.58
CA PRO A 234 11.23 4.41 -6.20
C PRO A 234 11.21 4.13 -7.71
N SER A 235 10.16 3.54 -8.25
CA SER A 235 10.02 3.20 -9.67
C SER A 235 9.47 4.32 -10.55
N SER A 236 8.98 5.43 -9.96
CA SER A 236 8.40 6.54 -10.70
C SER A 236 9.39 7.15 -11.69
N TYR A 237 8.92 7.57 -12.85
CA TYR A 237 9.71 8.17 -13.96
C TYR A 237 10.75 7.24 -14.63
N LEU A 238 10.82 5.97 -14.23
CA LEU A 238 11.78 5.01 -14.76
C LEU A 238 11.13 4.10 -15.81
N ASP A 239 11.90 3.73 -16.84
CA ASP A 239 11.53 2.66 -17.74
C ASP A 239 11.62 1.29 -17.05
N ILE A 240 11.08 0.24 -17.65
CA ILE A 240 10.99 -1.09 -17.05
C ILE A 240 12.36 -1.68 -16.69
N TYR A 241 13.38 -1.44 -17.51
CA TYR A 241 14.73 -1.93 -17.24
C TYR A 241 15.32 -1.22 -16.02
N GLN A 242 15.22 0.10 -15.97
CA GLN A 242 15.69 0.91 -14.85
C GLN A 242 14.97 0.57 -13.54
N ARG A 243 13.64 0.33 -13.58
CA ARG A 243 12.87 -0.13 -12.41
C ARG A 243 13.44 -1.41 -11.82
N LEU A 244 13.73 -2.41 -12.67
CA LEU A 244 14.29 -3.68 -12.21
C LEU A 244 15.71 -3.53 -11.64
N GLN A 245 16.55 -2.65 -12.24
CA GLN A 245 17.88 -2.38 -11.70
C GLN A 245 17.81 -1.71 -10.32
N VAL A 246 16.97 -0.68 -10.18
CA VAL A 246 16.71 -0.02 -8.89
C VAL A 246 16.19 -1.03 -7.85
N ALA A 247 15.25 -1.88 -8.22
CA ALA A 247 14.71 -2.89 -7.33
C ALA A 247 15.79 -3.86 -6.83
N LYS A 248 16.69 -4.34 -7.71
CA LYS A 248 17.82 -5.20 -7.32
C LYS A 248 18.76 -4.51 -6.33
N VAL A 249 19.04 -3.23 -6.54
CA VAL A 249 19.93 -2.45 -5.67
C VAL A 249 19.29 -2.28 -4.28
N ILE A 250 17.99 -2.01 -4.22
CA ILE A 250 17.23 -1.90 -2.95
C ILE A 250 17.18 -3.25 -2.23
N GLN A 251 16.95 -4.36 -2.94
CA GLN A 251 17.00 -5.70 -2.35
C GLN A 251 18.38 -6.03 -1.75
N GLY A 252 19.44 -5.62 -2.45
CA GLY A 252 20.81 -5.78 -1.95
C GLY A 252 21.03 -5.10 -0.60
N LEU A 253 20.45 -3.89 -0.44
CA LEU A 253 20.51 -3.12 0.80
C LEU A 253 19.76 -3.80 1.96
N ALA A 254 18.65 -4.46 1.69
CA ALA A 254 17.80 -5.08 2.70
C ALA A 254 18.47 -6.24 3.43
N LYS A 255 19.52 -6.86 2.87
CA LYS A 255 20.23 -7.97 3.51
C LYS A 255 20.78 -7.61 4.90
N GLU A 256 21.16 -6.36 5.11
CA GLU A 256 21.80 -5.89 6.35
C GLU A 256 21.00 -4.78 7.05
N LYS A 257 20.06 -4.17 6.36
CA LYS A 257 19.33 -2.98 6.81
C LYS A 257 17.83 -3.26 6.85
N TYR A 258 17.08 -2.41 7.57
CA TYR A 258 15.63 -2.36 7.44
C TYR A 258 15.28 -1.58 6.18
N VAL A 259 14.41 -2.11 5.35
CA VAL A 259 13.96 -1.46 4.12
C VAL A 259 12.45 -1.50 4.02
N VAL A 260 11.84 -0.34 3.91
CA VAL A 260 10.40 -0.17 3.70
C VAL A 260 10.18 0.59 2.39
N VAL A 261 9.33 0.06 1.53
CA VAL A 261 9.03 0.62 0.21
C VAL A 261 7.54 0.88 0.07
N VAL A 262 7.19 2.08 -0.33
CA VAL A 262 5.85 2.42 -0.82
C VAL A 262 5.87 2.30 -2.33
N GLU A 263 5.03 1.44 -2.91
CA GLU A 263 5.04 1.22 -4.35
C GLU A 263 3.63 0.97 -4.88
N HIS A 264 3.34 1.53 -6.06
CA HIS A 264 2.07 1.37 -6.76
C HIS A 264 2.15 0.44 -7.97
N ASP A 265 3.35 0.25 -8.53
CA ASP A 265 3.58 -0.72 -9.60
C ASP A 265 3.64 -2.13 -8.99
N LEU A 266 2.60 -2.92 -9.24
CA LEU A 266 2.45 -4.26 -8.68
C LEU A 266 3.53 -5.23 -9.17
N ALA A 267 4.04 -5.04 -10.40
CA ALA A 267 5.10 -5.88 -10.94
C ALA A 267 6.44 -5.58 -10.27
N VAL A 268 6.73 -4.30 -10.03
CA VAL A 268 7.92 -3.89 -9.28
C VAL A 268 7.81 -4.35 -7.83
N LEU A 269 6.63 -4.24 -7.22
CA LEU A 269 6.39 -4.67 -5.84
C LEU A 269 6.57 -6.19 -5.69
N ASP A 270 6.03 -7.01 -6.63
CA ASP A 270 6.22 -8.48 -6.64
C ASP A 270 7.69 -8.88 -6.76
N PHE A 271 8.46 -8.12 -7.53
CA PHE A 271 9.90 -8.36 -7.66
C PHE A 271 10.68 -7.90 -6.42
N LEU A 272 10.29 -6.79 -5.79
CA LEU A 272 11.08 -6.09 -4.78
C LEU A 272 10.81 -6.58 -3.35
N ALA A 273 9.53 -6.78 -2.98
CA ALA A 273 9.12 -7.06 -1.62
C ALA A 273 8.84 -8.54 -1.37
N GLU A 274 9.15 -9.03 -0.20
CA GLU A 274 8.77 -10.37 0.26
C GLU A 274 7.44 -10.34 0.99
N THR A 275 7.23 -9.30 1.79
CA THR A 275 6.04 -9.10 2.62
C THR A 275 5.42 -7.74 2.33
N VAL A 276 4.11 -7.68 2.23
CA VAL A 276 3.35 -6.47 1.97
C VAL A 276 2.28 -6.26 3.03
N TYR A 277 2.20 -5.03 3.53
CA TYR A 277 1.10 -4.54 4.34
C TYR A 277 0.12 -3.79 3.44
N LEU A 278 -1.10 -4.27 3.38
CA LEU A 278 -2.18 -3.57 2.69
C LEU A 278 -2.72 -2.45 3.56
N MET A 279 -2.98 -1.31 2.96
CA MET A 279 -3.61 -0.18 3.61
C MET A 279 -4.97 0.08 2.97
N TYR A 280 -6.01 0.18 3.79
CA TYR A 280 -7.38 0.40 3.38
C TYR A 280 -8.09 1.39 4.32
N GLY A 281 -9.30 1.84 3.97
CA GLY A 281 -10.06 2.80 4.75
C GLY A 281 -10.72 3.85 3.85
N SER A 282 -10.82 5.09 4.32
CA SER A 282 -11.39 6.22 3.59
C SER A 282 -10.34 7.29 3.33
N GLU A 283 -10.11 7.61 2.07
CA GLU A 283 -9.10 8.58 1.64
C GLU A 283 -9.27 9.92 2.35
N GLY A 284 -8.20 10.43 2.93
CA GLY A 284 -8.19 11.70 3.67
C GLY A 284 -8.88 11.67 5.03
N ALA A 285 -9.60 10.61 5.40
CA ALA A 285 -10.31 10.48 6.68
C ALA A 285 -9.59 9.53 7.64
N TYR A 286 -9.35 8.30 7.21
CA TYR A 286 -8.60 7.33 8.01
C TYR A 286 -7.98 6.23 7.15
N GLY A 287 -6.91 5.64 7.67
CA GLY A 287 -6.26 4.47 7.10
C GLY A 287 -6.01 3.40 8.14
N ILE A 288 -6.18 2.16 7.74
CA ILE A 288 -5.96 0.96 8.55
C ILE A 288 -4.90 0.12 7.86
N ILE A 289 -3.92 -0.33 8.62
CA ILE A 289 -2.89 -1.24 8.14
C ILE A 289 -3.32 -2.67 8.47
N ALA A 290 -3.46 -3.48 7.42
CA ALA A 290 -3.79 -4.89 7.56
C ALA A 290 -2.60 -5.72 8.04
N GLU A 291 -2.85 -6.93 8.48
CA GLU A 291 -1.80 -7.90 8.79
C GLU A 291 -0.90 -8.18 7.58
N PRO A 292 0.40 -8.45 7.82
CA PRO A 292 1.37 -8.71 6.76
C PRO A 292 1.02 -9.97 5.96
N ARG A 293 1.25 -9.90 4.64
CA ARG A 293 1.04 -11.03 3.73
C ARG A 293 2.22 -11.19 2.78
N PRO A 294 2.50 -12.42 2.32
CA PRO A 294 3.39 -12.63 1.18
C PRO A 294 2.93 -11.77 -0.01
N VAL A 295 3.87 -11.19 -0.74
CA VAL A 295 3.60 -10.17 -1.77
C VAL A 295 2.53 -10.60 -2.78
N ARG A 296 2.59 -11.82 -3.31
CA ARG A 296 1.61 -12.32 -4.30
C ARG A 296 0.21 -12.44 -3.73
N THR A 297 0.10 -12.90 -2.48
CA THR A 297 -1.19 -12.94 -1.78
C THR A 297 -1.75 -11.54 -1.57
N ALA A 298 -0.91 -10.59 -1.14
CA ALA A 298 -1.31 -9.20 -0.96
C ALA A 298 -1.78 -8.56 -2.28
N ILE A 299 -1.05 -8.77 -3.37
CA ILE A 299 -1.43 -8.26 -4.70
C ILE A 299 -2.80 -8.82 -5.13
N ASN A 300 -3.02 -10.13 -5.00
CA ASN A 300 -4.30 -10.75 -5.36
C ASN A 300 -5.46 -10.23 -4.50
N VAL A 301 -5.25 -10.06 -3.19
CA VAL A 301 -6.23 -9.46 -2.28
C VAL A 301 -6.50 -8.00 -2.68
N TYR A 302 -5.46 -7.24 -3.00
CA TYR A 302 -5.60 -5.84 -3.43
C TYR A 302 -6.38 -5.72 -4.73
N LEU A 303 -6.13 -6.58 -5.73
CA LEU A 303 -6.88 -6.63 -6.99
C LEU A 303 -8.32 -7.08 -6.79
N GLY A 304 -8.54 -8.09 -5.94
CA GLY A 304 -9.88 -8.59 -5.60
C GLY A 304 -10.71 -7.62 -4.76
N GLY A 305 -10.08 -6.65 -4.08
CA GLY A 305 -10.76 -5.66 -3.24
C GLY A 305 -11.43 -6.24 -1.99
N TYR A 306 -11.09 -7.46 -1.60
CA TYR A 306 -11.69 -8.18 -0.49
C TYR A 306 -10.67 -8.97 0.33
N MET A 307 -10.63 -8.72 1.63
CA MET A 307 -9.83 -9.48 2.60
C MET A 307 -10.69 -10.53 3.30
N LYS A 308 -10.42 -11.78 2.99
CA LYS A 308 -11.19 -12.92 3.48
C LYS A 308 -11.04 -13.12 5.00
N GLU A 309 -9.84 -12.94 5.51
CA GLU A 309 -9.48 -13.16 6.91
C GLU A 309 -10.17 -12.14 7.83
N GLU A 310 -10.20 -10.88 7.42
CA GLU A 310 -10.86 -9.80 8.15
C GLU A 310 -12.33 -9.64 7.77
N ASN A 311 -12.78 -10.38 6.74
CA ASN A 311 -14.13 -10.30 6.15
C ASN A 311 -14.51 -8.87 5.73
N ILE A 312 -13.57 -8.10 5.19
CA ILE A 312 -13.73 -6.71 4.79
C ILE A 312 -13.60 -6.57 3.28
N ARG A 313 -14.54 -5.87 2.66
CA ARG A 313 -14.45 -5.39 1.27
C ARG A 313 -14.03 -3.92 1.31
N PHE A 314 -12.88 -3.61 0.74
CA PHE A 314 -12.33 -2.25 0.67
C PHE A 314 -12.37 -1.66 -0.76
N ARG A 315 -12.97 -2.39 -1.72
CA ARG A 315 -13.24 -1.90 -3.08
C ARG A 315 -14.52 -2.54 -3.61
N ASP A 316 -15.39 -1.75 -4.23
CA ASP A 316 -16.70 -2.19 -4.71
C ASP A 316 -16.59 -3.17 -5.89
N ARG A 317 -15.59 -2.98 -6.74
CA ARG A 317 -15.35 -3.83 -7.92
C ARG A 317 -13.94 -4.40 -7.91
N GLU A 318 -13.84 -5.68 -8.25
CA GLU A 318 -12.58 -6.34 -8.52
C GLU A 318 -11.91 -5.73 -9.75
N ILE A 319 -10.59 -5.53 -9.71
CA ILE A 319 -9.80 -5.16 -10.89
C ILE A 319 -9.50 -6.46 -11.65
N ARG A 320 -10.14 -6.63 -12.80
CA ARG A 320 -9.89 -7.74 -13.72
C ARG A 320 -9.16 -7.23 -14.95
N PHE A 321 -8.11 -7.91 -15.32
CA PHE A 321 -7.52 -7.76 -16.63
C PHE A 321 -8.35 -8.64 -17.58
N GLU A 322 -9.32 -8.05 -18.29
CA GLU A 322 -10.07 -8.78 -19.31
C GLU A 322 -9.12 -9.17 -20.42
N SER A 323 -9.04 -10.48 -20.71
CA SER A 323 -8.43 -10.94 -21.95
C SER A 323 -9.25 -10.35 -23.09
N ARG A 324 -8.62 -9.52 -23.94
CA ARG A 324 -9.29 -9.09 -25.17
C ARG A 324 -9.74 -10.34 -25.92
N PRO A 325 -10.98 -10.36 -26.45
CA PRO A 325 -11.38 -11.45 -27.34
C PRO A 325 -10.35 -11.53 -28.47
N PRO A 326 -10.03 -12.75 -28.98
CA PRO A 326 -9.13 -12.91 -30.09
C PRO A 326 -9.59 -11.95 -31.18
N ARG A 327 -8.67 -11.13 -31.70
CA ARG A 327 -8.96 -10.15 -32.75
C ARG A 327 -9.57 -10.89 -33.94
N GLY A 328 -10.88 -10.80 -34.11
CA GLY A 328 -11.50 -11.02 -35.40
C GLY A 328 -10.90 -10.00 -36.37
N ASP A 329 -10.53 -10.45 -37.55
CA ASP A 329 -9.88 -9.76 -38.66
C ASP A 329 -9.86 -8.22 -38.58
N TRP A 330 -8.72 -7.68 -38.22
CA TRP A 330 -8.43 -6.26 -38.39
C TRP A 330 -8.37 -5.98 -39.90
N LYS A 331 -9.49 -5.62 -40.50
CA LYS A 331 -9.45 -4.86 -41.75
C LYS A 331 -8.87 -3.49 -41.39
N ALA A 332 -7.66 -3.25 -41.88
CA ALA A 332 -7.05 -1.93 -41.84
C ALA A 332 -7.97 -0.99 -42.62
N GLU A 333 -8.85 -0.27 -41.95
CA GLU A 333 -9.49 0.91 -42.52
C GLU A 333 -8.40 1.98 -42.61
N THR A 334 -8.03 2.23 -43.81
CA THR A 334 -7.14 3.31 -44.27
C THR A 334 -7.59 4.63 -43.65
N LEU A 335 -6.74 5.19 -42.79
CA LEU A 335 -6.82 6.59 -42.43
C LEU A 335 -6.50 7.40 -43.69
N VAL A 336 -7.49 8.05 -44.26
CA VAL A 336 -7.36 9.16 -45.20
C VAL A 336 -7.31 10.46 -44.44
#